data_d7111718a15c44ef29859d4df7c2dcbf
#
_entry.id   d7111718a15c44ef29859d4df7c2dcbf
#
_cell.length_a   1.000
_cell.length_b   1.000
_cell.length_c   1.000
_cell.angle_alpha   90.00
_cell.angle_beta   90.00
_cell.angle_gamma   90.00
#
_symmetry.space_group_name_H-M   'P 1'
#
loop_
_entity.id
_entity.type
_entity.pdbx_description
1 polymer ?
#
loop_
_entity_poly.entity_id
_entity_poly.type
_entity_poly.pdbx_seq_one_letter_code
_entity_poly.pdbx_strand_id
1 'polypeptide(L)'
;TVDTQLHIYEEIIRRHNRPKRDRDGVVICGAYGRGNAGDDAILEAILQEMRSIDPDMPITVLTKDPKATRLTYRVRTAGRMDVGTWKKAMRHAGLYINGGGSLIQDVTSRRSLWFYLHNIQAAHKAGCKVQMYGCGIGPVLREQHRKLAASVLNASVDVITLREPDSLKELQSMGVTKPEILLTADPAL
;
A
#
# COMPACT_ATOMS: atom_id res chain seq x y z
N THR A 1 -22.73 -13.93 24.36
CA THR A 1 -22.52 -15.18 25.11
C THR A 1 -21.21 -15.10 25.89
N VAL A 2 -21.04 -15.91 26.94
CA VAL A 2 -19.81 -15.98 27.75
C VAL A 2 -18.58 -16.23 26.86
N ASP A 3 -18.70 -17.12 25.89
CA ASP A 3 -17.62 -17.44 24.94
C ASP A 3 -17.16 -16.23 24.12
N THR A 4 -18.10 -15.37 23.72
CA THR A 4 -17.77 -14.14 22.98
C THR A 4 -16.96 -13.16 23.87
N GLN A 5 -17.33 -13.06 25.16
CA GLN A 5 -16.62 -12.20 26.10
C GLN A 5 -15.22 -12.75 26.41
N LEU A 6 -15.10 -14.07 26.61
CA LEU A 6 -13.81 -14.73 26.83
C LEU A 6 -12.87 -14.50 25.65
N HIS A 7 -13.35 -14.68 24.42
CA HIS A 7 -12.54 -14.42 23.22
C HIS A 7 -12.08 -12.96 23.13
N ILE A 8 -12.93 -12.01 23.46
CA ILE A 8 -12.57 -10.58 23.52
C ILE A 8 -11.47 -10.33 24.58
N TYR A 9 -11.56 -10.94 25.76
CA TYR A 9 -10.55 -10.79 26.79
C TYR A 9 -9.23 -11.41 26.39
N GLU A 10 -9.23 -12.60 25.79
CA GLU A 10 -8.01 -13.25 25.28
C GLU A 10 -7.33 -12.38 24.20
N GLU A 11 -8.10 -11.81 23.31
CA GLU A 11 -7.59 -10.89 22.29
C GLU A 11 -6.98 -9.62 22.89
N ILE A 12 -7.62 -9.03 23.90
CA ILE A 12 -7.10 -7.86 24.62
C ILE A 12 -5.78 -8.20 25.33
N ILE A 13 -5.71 -9.34 26.04
CA ILE A 13 -4.51 -9.80 26.74
C ILE A 13 -3.38 -10.07 25.74
N ARG A 14 -3.67 -10.74 24.62
CA ARG A 14 -2.70 -11.02 23.57
C ARG A 14 -2.12 -9.72 23.00
N ARG A 15 -2.97 -8.73 22.69
CA ARG A 15 -2.55 -7.41 22.19
C ARG A 15 -1.70 -6.64 23.22
N HIS A 16 -2.05 -6.75 24.50
CA HIS A 16 -1.32 -6.09 25.58
C HIS A 16 0.07 -6.70 25.78
N ASN A 17 0.18 -8.03 25.68
CA ASN A 17 1.42 -8.78 25.88
C ASN A 17 2.30 -8.87 24.64
N ARG A 18 1.84 -8.35 23.49
CA ARG A 18 2.62 -8.34 22.26
C ARG A 18 3.92 -7.57 22.45
N PRO A 19 5.08 -8.13 22.10
CA PRO A 19 6.33 -7.40 22.13
C PRO A 19 6.25 -6.17 21.24
N LYS A 20 6.46 -4.99 21.82
CA LYS A 20 6.53 -3.75 21.05
C LYS A 20 7.79 -3.80 20.19
N ARG A 21 7.64 -3.96 18.90
CA ARG A 21 8.71 -3.74 17.92
C ARG A 21 8.75 -2.25 17.59
N ASP A 22 9.94 -1.71 17.38
CA ASP A 22 10.08 -0.28 17.03
C ASP A 22 9.31 0.09 15.76
N ARG A 23 9.16 -0.87 14.83
CA ARG A 23 8.50 -0.69 13.54
C ARG A 23 7.76 -1.98 13.15
N ASP A 24 6.54 -2.14 13.62
CA ASP A 24 5.74 -3.35 13.41
C ASP A 24 4.47 -3.13 12.56
N GLY A 25 4.19 -1.89 12.17
CA GLY A 25 2.99 -1.54 11.42
C GLY A 25 3.16 -1.64 9.91
N VAL A 26 2.01 -1.62 9.22
CA VAL A 26 1.90 -1.54 7.76
C VAL A 26 1.09 -0.32 7.38
N VAL A 27 1.58 0.43 6.38
CA VAL A 27 0.82 1.52 5.74
C VAL A 27 0.46 1.08 4.33
N ILE A 28 -0.83 1.10 4.00
CA ILE A 28 -1.35 0.71 2.69
C ILE A 28 -1.90 1.95 1.99
N CYS A 29 -1.47 2.19 0.76
CA CYS A 29 -1.92 3.29 -0.08
C CYS A 29 -2.38 2.78 -1.45
N GLY A 30 -3.54 3.25 -1.89
CA GLY A 30 -4.12 2.91 -3.19
C GLY A 30 -5.23 3.86 -3.58
N ALA A 31 -6.06 3.47 -4.53
CA ALA A 31 -7.19 4.30 -4.99
C ALA A 31 -8.46 4.13 -4.13
N TYR A 32 -8.31 3.78 -2.88
CA TYR A 32 -9.36 3.37 -1.95
C TYR A 32 -10.34 4.47 -1.53
N GLY A 33 -11.55 4.05 -1.13
CA GLY A 33 -12.60 4.96 -0.66
C GLY A 33 -13.25 5.77 -1.77
N ARG A 34 -13.33 5.22 -2.97
CA ARG A 34 -14.00 5.81 -4.15
C ARG A 34 -15.24 5.03 -4.59
N GLY A 35 -15.55 3.91 -3.93
CA GLY A 35 -16.63 3.00 -4.34
C GLY A 35 -16.28 2.21 -5.60
N ASN A 36 -15.01 1.91 -5.84
CA ASN A 36 -14.55 1.06 -6.92
C ASN A 36 -14.33 -0.35 -6.39
N ALA A 37 -15.18 -1.28 -6.81
CA ALA A 37 -15.16 -2.66 -6.34
C ALA A 37 -13.82 -3.38 -6.58
N GLY A 38 -13.11 -3.07 -7.68
CA GLY A 38 -11.80 -3.65 -7.96
C GLY A 38 -10.73 -3.18 -6.97
N ASP A 39 -10.68 -1.87 -6.68
CA ASP A 39 -9.74 -1.35 -5.68
C ASP A 39 -10.08 -1.86 -4.26
N ASP A 40 -11.37 -2.00 -3.95
CA ASP A 40 -11.83 -2.50 -2.67
C ASP A 40 -11.50 -4.00 -2.50
N ALA A 41 -11.65 -4.82 -3.55
CA ALA A 41 -11.24 -6.23 -3.55
C ALA A 41 -9.73 -6.40 -3.33
N ILE A 42 -8.91 -5.57 -3.98
CA ILE A 42 -7.45 -5.60 -3.78
C ILE A 42 -7.09 -5.21 -2.33
N LEU A 43 -7.74 -4.19 -1.78
CA LEU A 43 -7.53 -3.82 -0.38
C LEU A 43 -7.88 -4.97 0.57
N GLU A 44 -8.99 -5.65 0.32
CA GLU A 44 -9.43 -6.79 1.12
C GLU A 44 -8.43 -7.93 1.07
N ALA A 45 -7.94 -8.28 -0.12
CA ALA A 45 -6.90 -9.31 -0.30
C ALA A 45 -5.62 -8.96 0.49
N ILE A 46 -5.12 -7.72 0.39
CA ILE A 46 -3.95 -7.28 1.16
C ILE A 46 -4.21 -7.37 2.66
N LEU A 47 -5.39 -6.95 3.13
CA LEU A 47 -5.74 -7.01 4.54
C LEU A 47 -5.85 -8.44 5.07
N GLN A 48 -6.39 -9.37 4.28
CA GLN A 48 -6.45 -10.79 4.61
C GLN A 48 -5.05 -11.39 4.74
N GLU A 49 -4.16 -11.10 3.79
CA GLU A 49 -2.77 -11.56 3.87
C GLU A 49 -2.03 -11.00 5.09
N MET A 50 -2.12 -9.70 5.34
CA MET A 50 -1.45 -9.10 6.49
C MET A 50 -1.95 -9.68 7.82
N ARG A 51 -3.25 -9.93 7.94
CA ARG A 51 -3.85 -10.55 9.13
C ARG A 51 -3.54 -12.04 9.27
N SER A 52 -3.31 -12.75 8.17
CA SER A 52 -2.86 -14.15 8.22
C SER A 52 -1.43 -14.28 8.75
N ILE A 53 -0.58 -13.28 8.45
CA ILE A 53 0.79 -13.22 8.96
C ILE A 53 0.80 -12.82 10.45
N ASP A 54 0.03 -11.81 10.80
CA ASP A 54 -0.09 -11.31 12.17
C ASP A 54 -1.47 -10.68 12.38
N PRO A 55 -2.38 -11.36 13.10
CA PRO A 55 -3.75 -10.87 13.34
C PRO A 55 -3.80 -9.52 14.06
N ASP A 56 -2.77 -9.19 14.83
CA ASP A 56 -2.68 -7.96 15.61
C ASP A 56 -1.82 -6.88 14.94
N MET A 57 -1.42 -7.09 13.69
CA MET A 57 -0.60 -6.14 12.95
C MET A 57 -1.26 -4.76 12.90
N PRO A 58 -0.57 -3.69 13.30
CA PRO A 58 -1.09 -2.33 13.17
C PRO A 58 -1.15 -1.90 11.70
N ILE A 59 -2.34 -1.84 11.13
CA ILE A 59 -2.55 -1.45 9.72
C ILE A 59 -3.15 -0.05 9.66
N THR A 60 -2.57 0.80 8.81
CA THR A 60 -3.11 2.13 8.48
C THR A 60 -3.33 2.23 6.97
N VAL A 61 -4.56 2.52 6.56
CA VAL A 61 -4.94 2.69 5.15
C VAL A 61 -5.08 4.16 4.80
N LEU A 62 -4.37 4.61 3.75
CA LEU A 62 -4.56 5.91 3.14
C LEU A 62 -5.74 5.84 2.18
N THR A 63 -6.79 6.60 2.46
CA THR A 63 -8.06 6.52 1.74
C THR A 63 -8.69 7.89 1.50
N LYS A 64 -9.60 7.97 0.53
CA LYS A 64 -10.39 9.17 0.29
C LYS A 64 -11.53 9.31 1.32
N ASP A 65 -12.08 8.19 1.78
CA ASP A 65 -13.12 8.15 2.83
C ASP A 65 -12.62 7.40 4.07
N PRO A 66 -11.96 8.08 5.02
CA PRO A 66 -11.44 7.47 6.23
C PRO A 66 -12.51 6.86 7.11
N LYS A 67 -13.69 7.46 7.16
CA LYS A 67 -14.79 6.99 8.02
C LYS A 67 -15.36 5.67 7.51
N ALA A 68 -15.74 5.61 6.24
CA ALA A 68 -16.26 4.39 5.64
C ALA A 68 -15.22 3.26 5.67
N THR A 69 -13.99 3.51 5.23
CA THR A 69 -12.92 2.52 5.23
C THR A 69 -12.66 1.95 6.64
N ARG A 70 -12.66 2.80 7.67
CA ARG A 70 -12.46 2.34 9.05
C ARG A 70 -13.60 1.44 9.53
N LEU A 71 -14.84 1.78 9.20
CA LEU A 71 -16.01 1.00 9.60
C LEU A 71 -16.07 -0.35 8.88
N THR A 72 -15.78 -0.37 7.58
CA THR A 72 -15.84 -1.58 6.76
C THR A 72 -14.72 -2.56 7.13
N TYR A 73 -13.48 -2.07 7.20
CA TYR A 73 -12.29 -2.95 7.30
C TYR A 73 -11.69 -3.04 8.71
N ARG A 74 -12.19 -2.25 9.68
CA ARG A 74 -11.71 -2.21 11.07
C ARG A 74 -10.19 -1.96 11.17
N VAL A 75 -9.69 -0.99 10.39
CA VAL A 75 -8.29 -0.57 10.35
C VAL A 75 -8.14 0.89 10.77
N ARG A 76 -6.91 1.30 11.08
CA ARG A 76 -6.60 2.73 11.19
C ARG A 76 -6.65 3.36 9.80
N THR A 77 -7.07 4.62 9.72
CA THR A 77 -7.20 5.32 8.45
C THR A 77 -6.61 6.70 8.52
N ALA A 78 -6.08 7.17 7.39
CA ALA A 78 -5.65 8.55 7.21
C ALA A 78 -6.22 9.08 5.89
N GLY A 79 -6.69 10.32 5.89
CA GLY A 79 -7.11 10.99 4.68
C GLY A 79 -5.92 11.31 3.77
N ARG A 80 -6.12 11.31 2.46
CA ARG A 80 -5.05 11.59 1.49
C ARG A 80 -4.37 12.94 1.72
N MET A 81 -5.09 13.93 2.25
CA MET A 81 -4.57 15.28 2.55
C MET A 81 -4.09 15.43 4.00
N ASP A 82 -4.31 14.43 4.85
CA ASP A 82 -3.85 14.43 6.25
C ASP A 82 -2.39 13.96 6.33
N VAL A 83 -1.50 14.82 5.85
CA VAL A 83 -0.06 14.56 5.75
C VAL A 83 0.56 14.26 7.11
N GLY A 84 0.06 14.88 8.19
CA GLY A 84 0.56 14.67 9.54
C GLY A 84 0.33 13.24 10.01
N THR A 85 -0.90 12.75 9.86
CA THR A 85 -1.29 11.41 10.30
C THR A 85 -0.58 10.32 9.52
N TRP A 86 -0.52 10.40 8.18
CA TRP A 86 0.14 9.34 7.43
C TRP A 86 1.67 9.36 7.57
N LYS A 87 2.32 10.52 7.69
CA LYS A 87 3.75 10.60 8.01
C LYS A 87 4.07 10.00 9.38
N LYS A 88 3.19 10.22 10.37
CA LYS A 88 3.32 9.58 11.68
C LYS A 88 3.17 8.06 11.56
N ALA A 89 2.19 7.57 10.80
CA ALA A 89 2.01 6.13 10.56
C ALA A 89 3.25 5.51 9.89
N MET A 90 3.81 6.14 8.84
CA MET A 90 5.03 5.64 8.17
C MET A 90 6.25 5.57 9.09
N ARG A 91 6.40 6.48 10.06
CA ARG A 91 7.53 6.42 11.02
C ARG A 91 7.47 5.20 11.94
N HIS A 92 6.29 4.65 12.18
CA HIS A 92 6.08 3.47 13.01
C HIS A 92 5.85 2.19 12.20
N ALA A 93 5.74 2.28 10.89
CA ALA A 93 5.56 1.14 10.01
C ALA A 93 6.89 0.54 9.56
N GLY A 94 6.97 -0.79 9.55
CA GLY A 94 8.06 -1.53 8.92
C GLY A 94 7.87 -1.68 7.41
N LEU A 95 6.61 -1.70 6.95
CA LEU A 95 6.24 -1.93 5.56
C LEU A 95 5.28 -0.86 5.05
N TYR A 96 5.51 -0.39 3.84
CA TYR A 96 4.58 0.40 3.04
C TYR A 96 4.18 -0.37 1.80
N ILE A 97 2.88 -0.52 1.58
CA ILE A 97 2.31 -1.19 0.40
C ILE A 97 1.62 -0.15 -0.47
N ASN A 98 2.12 -0.02 -1.71
CA ASN A 98 1.41 0.69 -2.76
C ASN A 98 0.54 -0.34 -3.49
N GLY A 99 -0.73 -0.45 -3.10
CA GLY A 99 -1.56 -1.60 -3.42
C GLY A 99 -2.51 -1.39 -4.58
N GLY A 100 -2.38 -2.26 -5.56
CA GLY A 100 -3.33 -2.51 -6.63
C GLY A 100 -3.58 -1.38 -7.62
N GLY A 101 -4.30 -1.71 -8.68
CA GLY A 101 -4.67 -0.76 -9.71
C GLY A 101 -3.49 -0.26 -10.56
N SER A 102 -3.77 0.51 -11.59
CA SER A 102 -2.74 1.18 -12.42
C SER A 102 -2.45 2.57 -11.86
N LEU A 103 -1.71 2.62 -10.75
CA LEU A 103 -1.46 3.86 -10.00
C LEU A 103 -0.32 4.70 -10.60
N ILE A 104 0.65 4.05 -11.25
CA ILE A 104 1.78 4.70 -11.91
C ILE A 104 1.46 4.87 -13.39
N GLN A 105 0.74 5.92 -13.71
CA GLN A 105 0.33 6.30 -15.06
C GLN A 105 0.01 7.80 -15.11
N ASP A 106 0.05 8.43 -16.29
CA ASP A 106 -0.20 9.88 -16.44
C ASP A 106 -1.33 10.23 -17.42
N VAL A 107 -2.09 9.20 -17.85
CA VAL A 107 -3.21 9.35 -18.77
C VAL A 107 -4.40 10.02 -18.09
N THR A 108 -4.80 9.50 -16.91
CA THR A 108 -5.99 10.00 -16.21
C THR A 108 -5.69 11.22 -15.35
N SER A 109 -4.56 11.26 -14.65
CA SER A 109 -4.21 12.37 -13.78
C SER A 109 -2.72 12.45 -13.45
N ARG A 110 -2.07 13.53 -13.87
CA ARG A 110 -0.69 13.85 -13.43
C ARG A 110 -0.58 14.01 -11.91
N ARG A 111 -1.60 14.63 -11.28
CA ARG A 111 -1.61 14.81 -9.82
C ARG A 111 -1.65 13.47 -9.08
N SER A 112 -2.32 12.46 -9.67
CA SER A 112 -2.35 11.11 -9.12
C SER A 112 -0.97 10.45 -9.16
N LEU A 113 -0.29 10.50 -10.30
CA LEU A 113 1.08 9.99 -10.44
C LEU A 113 2.02 10.61 -9.40
N TRP A 114 2.03 11.94 -9.30
CA TRP A 114 2.85 12.67 -8.31
C TRP A 114 2.53 12.26 -6.88
N PHE A 115 1.25 12.08 -6.55
CA PHE A 115 0.82 11.65 -5.22
C PHE A 115 1.40 10.28 -4.86
N TYR A 116 1.30 9.28 -5.74
CA TYR A 116 1.82 7.95 -5.46
C TYR A 116 3.35 7.93 -5.39
N LEU A 117 4.03 8.57 -6.34
CA LEU A 117 5.49 8.65 -6.31
C LEU A 117 6.01 9.37 -5.05
N HIS A 118 5.33 10.45 -4.63
CA HIS A 118 5.67 11.16 -3.39
C HIS A 118 5.51 10.27 -2.15
N ASN A 119 4.41 9.51 -2.06
CA ASN A 119 4.18 8.62 -0.92
C ASN A 119 5.20 7.47 -0.87
N ILE A 120 5.53 6.85 -2.01
CA ILE A 120 6.60 5.85 -2.14
C ILE A 120 7.92 6.42 -1.60
N GLN A 121 8.33 7.60 -2.07
CA GLN A 121 9.57 8.23 -1.63
C GLN A 121 9.53 8.62 -0.13
N ALA A 122 8.39 9.09 0.36
CA ALA A 122 8.22 9.45 1.76
C ALA A 122 8.30 8.23 2.68
N ALA A 123 7.71 7.11 2.28
CA ALA A 123 7.78 5.85 3.01
C ALA A 123 9.21 5.32 3.09
N HIS A 124 9.93 5.31 1.97
CA HIS A 124 11.34 4.93 1.93
C HIS A 124 12.20 5.83 2.84
N LYS A 125 12.04 7.16 2.76
CA LYS A 125 12.74 8.12 3.63
C LYS A 125 12.38 7.96 5.11
N ALA A 126 11.16 7.51 5.40
CA ALA A 126 10.75 7.17 6.77
C ALA A 126 11.35 5.85 7.27
N GLY A 127 12.03 5.07 6.41
CA GLY A 127 12.67 3.78 6.72
C GLY A 127 11.75 2.57 6.59
N CYS A 128 10.61 2.68 5.90
CA CYS A 128 9.81 1.52 5.54
C CYS A 128 10.47 0.70 4.43
N LYS A 129 10.29 -0.61 4.46
CA LYS A 129 10.36 -1.41 3.24
C LYS A 129 9.19 -1.03 2.34
N VAL A 130 9.41 -0.96 1.04
CA VAL A 130 8.41 -0.47 0.09
C VAL A 130 8.08 -1.56 -0.92
N GLN A 131 6.83 -1.95 -0.96
CA GLN A 131 6.30 -2.92 -1.91
C GLN A 131 5.22 -2.28 -2.78
N MET A 132 5.29 -2.52 -4.07
CA MET A 132 4.17 -2.31 -5.00
C MET A 132 3.49 -3.67 -5.22
N TYR A 133 2.21 -3.78 -4.85
CA TYR A 133 1.52 -5.06 -4.74
C TYR A 133 0.45 -5.23 -5.82
N GLY A 134 0.60 -6.26 -6.66
CA GLY A 134 -0.38 -6.62 -7.69
C GLY A 134 -0.76 -5.46 -8.62
N CYS A 135 0.21 -4.61 -8.96
CA CYS A 135 -0.07 -3.37 -9.66
C CYS A 135 0.03 -3.50 -11.20
N GLY A 136 -0.78 -2.70 -11.90
CA GLY A 136 -0.55 -2.35 -13.28
C GLY A 136 0.34 -1.10 -13.37
N ILE A 137 1.17 -1.03 -14.38
CA ILE A 137 2.05 0.12 -14.64
C ILE A 137 1.75 0.68 -16.02
N GLY A 138 1.60 1.99 -16.07
CA GLY A 138 1.50 2.73 -17.32
C GLY A 138 0.07 2.78 -17.92
N PRO A 139 -0.03 3.35 -19.14
CA PRO A 139 1.09 3.99 -19.82
C PRO A 139 1.52 5.31 -19.16
N VAL A 140 2.84 5.56 -19.13
CA VAL A 140 3.41 6.85 -18.75
C VAL A 140 3.92 7.52 -20.04
N LEU A 141 3.16 8.48 -20.53
CA LEU A 141 3.35 9.02 -21.90
C LEU A 141 4.42 10.11 -21.97
N ARG A 142 4.58 10.89 -20.88
CA ARG A 142 5.48 12.03 -20.90
C ARG A 142 6.88 11.63 -20.48
N GLU A 143 7.88 11.97 -21.26
CA GLU A 143 9.28 11.65 -21.00
C GLU A 143 9.76 12.12 -19.61
N GLN A 144 9.35 13.32 -19.19
CA GLN A 144 9.69 13.83 -17.86
C GLN A 144 9.08 12.97 -16.73
N HIS A 145 7.85 12.47 -16.93
CA HIS A 145 7.20 11.59 -15.95
C HIS A 145 7.83 10.20 -15.94
N ARG A 146 8.26 9.69 -17.09
CA ARG A 146 9.00 8.42 -17.20
C ARG A 146 10.31 8.49 -16.42
N LYS A 147 11.09 9.54 -16.64
CA LYS A 147 12.36 9.77 -15.89
C LYS A 147 12.13 9.90 -14.39
N LEU A 148 11.09 10.65 -13.98
CA LEU A 148 10.74 10.79 -12.58
C LEU A 148 10.30 9.47 -11.96
N ALA A 149 9.39 8.74 -12.62
CA ALA A 149 8.91 7.45 -12.14
C ALA A 149 10.08 6.45 -12.00
N ALA A 150 10.91 6.31 -13.03
CA ALA A 150 12.09 5.46 -13.00
C ALA A 150 13.05 5.83 -11.86
N SER A 151 13.33 7.12 -11.66
CA SER A 151 14.19 7.61 -10.57
C SER A 151 13.64 7.24 -9.20
N VAL A 152 12.34 7.48 -8.96
CA VAL A 152 11.71 7.17 -7.67
C VAL A 152 11.61 5.67 -7.43
N LEU A 153 11.18 4.90 -8.42
CA LEU A 153 11.03 3.46 -8.29
C LEU A 153 12.39 2.78 -8.05
N ASN A 154 13.43 3.13 -8.80
CA ASN A 154 14.78 2.60 -8.59
C ASN A 154 15.38 2.99 -7.22
N ALA A 155 15.05 4.17 -6.71
CA ALA A 155 15.65 4.64 -5.46
C ALA A 155 14.89 4.21 -4.22
N SER A 156 13.59 3.88 -4.34
CA SER A 156 12.71 3.84 -3.17
C SER A 156 11.86 2.58 -3.05
N VAL A 157 11.82 1.70 -4.07
CA VAL A 157 11.01 0.48 -4.03
C VAL A 157 11.91 -0.73 -3.87
N ASP A 158 11.55 -1.63 -2.96
CA ASP A 158 12.26 -2.89 -2.75
C ASP A 158 11.72 -4.00 -3.67
N VAL A 159 10.39 -4.15 -3.75
CA VAL A 159 9.72 -5.22 -4.51
C VAL A 159 8.54 -4.67 -5.30
N ILE A 160 8.37 -5.14 -6.53
CA ILE A 160 7.21 -4.86 -7.38
C ILE A 160 6.59 -6.19 -7.81
N THR A 161 5.34 -6.46 -7.42
CA THR A 161 4.57 -7.55 -8.00
C THR A 161 3.60 -7.00 -9.05
N LEU A 162 3.66 -7.57 -10.25
CA LEU A 162 2.86 -7.14 -11.40
C LEU A 162 1.82 -8.20 -11.73
N ARG A 163 0.62 -7.78 -12.10
CA ARG A 163 -0.46 -8.68 -12.54
C ARG A 163 -0.49 -8.95 -14.04
N GLU A 164 0.30 -8.22 -14.83
CA GLU A 164 0.26 -8.31 -16.30
C GLU A 164 1.65 -8.09 -16.93
N PRO A 165 1.98 -8.82 -18.03
CA PRO A 165 3.28 -8.72 -18.70
C PRO A 165 3.57 -7.34 -19.32
N ASP A 166 2.54 -6.60 -19.73
CA ASP A 166 2.74 -5.29 -20.38
C ASP A 166 3.27 -4.25 -19.37
N SER A 167 2.90 -4.36 -18.10
CA SER A 167 3.48 -3.56 -17.02
C SER A 167 4.98 -3.80 -16.85
N LEU A 168 5.44 -5.03 -17.05
CA LEU A 168 6.87 -5.36 -17.02
C LEU A 168 7.63 -4.68 -18.18
N LYS A 169 7.08 -4.73 -19.40
CA LYS A 169 7.65 -4.05 -20.57
C LYS A 169 7.74 -2.54 -20.34
N GLU A 170 6.69 -1.97 -19.73
CA GLU A 170 6.66 -0.53 -19.44
C GLU A 170 7.74 -0.14 -18.41
N LEU A 171 7.92 -0.90 -17.32
CA LEU A 171 9.00 -0.68 -16.36
C LEU A 171 10.38 -0.78 -17.02
N GLN A 172 10.59 -1.82 -17.83
CA GLN A 172 11.86 -2.02 -18.55
C GLN A 172 12.17 -0.85 -19.50
N SER A 173 11.15 -0.41 -20.26
CA SER A 173 11.27 0.72 -21.19
C SER A 173 11.56 2.06 -20.50
N MET A 174 11.16 2.21 -19.22
CA MET A 174 11.51 3.35 -18.39
C MET A 174 12.90 3.25 -17.74
N GLY A 175 13.53 2.08 -17.78
CA GLY A 175 14.82 1.85 -17.12
C GLY A 175 14.72 1.55 -15.62
N VAL A 176 13.61 0.93 -15.19
CA VAL A 176 13.46 0.45 -13.80
C VAL A 176 14.10 -0.93 -13.69
N THR A 177 15.20 -1.02 -12.91
CA THR A 177 16.05 -2.22 -12.83
C THR A 177 16.50 -2.58 -11.41
N LYS A 178 16.25 -1.70 -10.42
CA LYS A 178 16.72 -1.90 -9.03
C LYS A 178 15.79 -2.71 -8.16
N PRO A 179 14.44 -2.49 -8.21
CA PRO A 179 13.53 -3.32 -7.45
C PRO A 179 13.57 -4.78 -7.91
N GLU A 180 13.30 -5.71 -7.01
CA GLU A 180 12.92 -7.06 -7.39
C GLU A 180 11.54 -7.02 -8.07
N ILE A 181 11.43 -7.58 -9.28
CA ILE A 181 10.18 -7.53 -10.07
C ILE A 181 9.67 -8.95 -10.29
N LEU A 182 8.45 -9.23 -9.85
CA LEU A 182 7.79 -10.52 -9.94
C LEU A 182 6.47 -10.38 -10.71
N LEU A 183 6.22 -11.29 -11.65
CA LEU A 183 4.92 -11.42 -12.29
C LEU A 183 4.05 -12.38 -11.49
N THR A 184 2.87 -11.95 -11.08
CA THR A 184 1.95 -12.69 -10.23
C THR A 184 0.53 -12.69 -10.81
N ALA A 185 -0.41 -13.41 -10.19
CA ALA A 185 -1.82 -13.26 -10.49
C ALA A 185 -2.37 -11.90 -10.03
N ASP A 186 -3.52 -11.50 -10.57
CA ASP A 186 -4.27 -10.34 -10.05
C ASP A 186 -4.78 -10.68 -8.64
N PRO A 187 -4.47 -9.87 -7.62
CA PRO A 187 -4.91 -10.14 -6.25
C PRO A 187 -6.43 -10.03 -6.04
N ALA A 188 -7.18 -9.56 -7.03
CA ALA A 188 -8.65 -9.49 -6.98
C ALA A 188 -9.36 -10.76 -7.52
N LEU A 189 -8.59 -11.79 -7.95
CA LEU A 189 -9.13 -13.06 -8.48
C LEU A 189 -9.39 -14.08 -7.37
#